data_8042cff76b30cc1f60f9b8e5304e4c88
#
_entry.id   8042cff76b30cc1f60f9b8e5304e4c88
#
_cell.length_a   1.000
_cell.length_b   1.000
_cell.length_c   1.000
_cell.angle_alpha   90.00
_cell.angle_beta   90.00
_cell.angle_gamma   90.00
#
_symmetry.space_group_name_H-M   'P 1'
#
loop_
_entity.id
_entity.type
_entity.pdbx_description
1 polymer ?
#
loop_
_entity_poly.entity_id
_entity_poly.type
_entity_poly.pdbx_seq_one_letter_code
_entity_poly.pdbx_strand_id
1 'polypeptide(L)'
;MTNKKVFGDTDCLSSFLFLDEFTLLESLLDGIVIPDAVYQELTANGTPPQIVNNLELLMEKKFIKVHDIDLRSSEHQWYDEIRAEYHMNKGFPIGEGEAQAMALAIPNGGILASNNLSDVDYFVNKYHLPLLTSAFIIGVSVDKDYLSYDEAELTWQKMENNRIRMPGSFESYYEGQYLKDLKEYGKRVSI
;
A
#
# COMPACT_ATOMS: atom_id res chain seq x y z
N MET A 1 -8.67 14.66 4.47
CA MET A 1 -8.28 13.99 3.20
C MET A 1 -6.89 14.46 2.81
N THR A 2 -6.03 13.57 2.42
CA THR A 2 -4.63 13.93 2.08
C THR A 2 -4.54 14.53 0.68
N ASN A 3 -3.85 15.67 0.55
CA ASN A 3 -3.57 16.26 -0.77
C ASN A 3 -2.43 15.53 -1.52
N LYS A 4 -1.85 14.49 -0.93
CA LYS A 4 -0.75 13.71 -1.52
C LYS A 4 -1.29 12.51 -2.27
N LYS A 5 -0.69 12.22 -3.42
CA LYS A 5 -1.00 11.00 -4.18
C LYS A 5 -0.53 9.77 -3.42
N VAL A 6 -1.35 8.74 -3.39
CA VAL A 6 -1.02 7.42 -2.85
C VAL A 6 -0.61 6.51 -4.01
N PHE A 7 0.51 5.84 -3.86
CA PHE A 7 1.04 4.86 -4.80
C PHE A 7 1.01 3.49 -4.16
N GLY A 8 0.23 2.57 -4.74
CA GLY A 8 -0.01 1.25 -4.16
C GLY A 8 0.84 0.16 -4.78
N ASP A 9 1.31 -0.76 -3.92
CA ASP A 9 1.85 -2.05 -4.35
C ASP A 9 0.78 -3.14 -4.35
N THR A 10 1.16 -4.32 -4.84
CA THR A 10 0.29 -5.48 -4.98
C THR A 10 -0.19 -6.01 -3.63
N ASP A 11 0.69 -6.13 -2.63
CA ASP A 11 0.40 -6.80 -1.37
C ASP A 11 -0.61 -6.02 -0.51
N CYS A 12 -0.47 -4.70 -0.46
CA CYS A 12 -1.42 -3.85 0.27
C CYS A 12 -2.79 -3.86 -0.41
N LEU A 13 -2.84 -3.62 -1.73
CA LEU A 13 -4.10 -3.54 -2.44
C LEU A 13 -4.85 -4.88 -2.51
N SER A 14 -4.16 -5.98 -2.86
CA SER A 14 -4.77 -7.29 -2.95
C SER A 14 -5.47 -7.69 -1.65
N SER A 15 -4.94 -7.28 -0.50
CA SER A 15 -5.52 -7.55 0.82
C SER A 15 -6.94 -7.01 0.94
N PHE A 16 -7.16 -5.76 0.57
CA PHE A 16 -8.48 -5.12 0.63
C PHE A 16 -9.41 -5.58 -0.50
N LEU A 17 -8.87 -5.76 -1.71
CA LEU A 17 -9.65 -6.22 -2.85
C LEU A 17 -10.16 -7.65 -2.66
N PHE A 18 -9.34 -8.53 -2.07
CA PHE A 18 -9.70 -9.92 -1.82
C PHE A 18 -10.81 -10.07 -0.78
N LEU A 19 -10.81 -9.22 0.25
CA LEU A 19 -11.75 -9.30 1.38
C LEU A 19 -13.00 -8.43 1.21
N ASP A 20 -13.18 -7.75 0.07
CA ASP A 20 -14.23 -6.74 -0.15
C ASP A 20 -14.20 -5.56 0.84
N GLU A 21 -13.03 -5.32 1.47
CA GLU A 21 -12.86 -4.23 2.47
C GLU A 21 -12.31 -2.93 1.81
N PHE A 22 -12.41 -2.81 0.49
CA PHE A 22 -11.89 -1.65 -0.25
C PHE A 22 -12.65 -0.35 0.02
N THR A 23 -13.85 -0.41 0.61
CA THR A 23 -14.57 0.79 1.07
C THR A 23 -13.80 1.55 2.14
N LEU A 24 -12.92 0.90 2.90
CA LEU A 24 -12.02 1.57 3.84
C LEU A 24 -11.02 2.45 3.11
N LEU A 25 -10.51 1.99 1.97
CA LEU A 25 -9.63 2.80 1.13
C LEU A 25 -10.36 4.02 0.59
N GLU A 26 -11.59 3.85 0.08
CA GLU A 26 -12.43 4.93 -0.45
C GLU A 26 -12.80 5.95 0.65
N SER A 27 -12.92 5.52 1.91
CA SER A 27 -13.24 6.41 3.04
C SER A 27 -12.05 7.26 3.49
N LEU A 28 -10.83 6.75 3.34
CA LEU A 28 -9.60 7.40 3.82
C LEU A 28 -8.85 8.18 2.74
N LEU A 29 -8.96 7.76 1.48
CA LEU A 29 -8.11 8.23 0.39
C LEU A 29 -8.95 8.85 -0.74
N ASP A 30 -8.39 9.83 -1.44
CA ASP A 30 -9.03 10.43 -2.62
C ASP A 30 -8.80 9.60 -3.91
N GLY A 31 -7.93 8.60 -3.84
CA GLY A 31 -7.62 7.67 -4.92
C GLY A 31 -6.22 7.11 -4.80
N ILE A 32 -5.95 6.07 -5.58
CA ILE A 32 -4.68 5.34 -5.59
C ILE A 32 -4.17 5.27 -7.03
N VAL A 33 -2.87 5.50 -7.19
CA VAL A 33 -2.15 5.26 -8.44
C VAL A 33 -1.38 3.95 -8.28
N ILE A 34 -1.52 3.05 -9.23
CA ILE A 34 -0.73 1.82 -9.29
C ILE A 34 0.15 1.83 -10.54
N PRO A 35 1.40 1.38 -10.49
CA PRO A 35 2.18 1.17 -11.68
C PRO A 35 1.65 0.00 -12.52
N ASP A 36 2.04 -0.05 -13.79
CA ASP A 36 1.63 -1.13 -14.70
C ASP A 36 2.03 -2.52 -14.17
N ALA A 37 3.21 -2.66 -13.58
CA ALA A 37 3.64 -3.93 -12.98
C ALA A 37 2.63 -4.44 -11.93
N VAL A 38 2.15 -3.58 -11.05
CA VAL A 38 1.13 -3.93 -10.03
C VAL A 38 -0.20 -4.33 -10.70
N TYR A 39 -0.60 -3.61 -11.74
CA TYR A 39 -1.79 -3.98 -12.50
C TYR A 39 -1.66 -5.37 -13.14
N GLN A 40 -0.51 -5.67 -13.76
CA GLN A 40 -0.22 -6.98 -14.35
C GLN A 40 -0.22 -8.09 -13.30
N GLU A 41 0.34 -7.85 -12.11
CA GLU A 41 0.33 -8.82 -11.02
C GLU A 41 -1.10 -9.08 -10.51
N LEU A 42 -1.91 -8.03 -10.31
CA LEU A 42 -3.29 -8.14 -9.83
C LEU A 42 -4.25 -8.77 -10.85
N THR A 43 -3.88 -8.78 -12.13
CA THR A 43 -4.67 -9.37 -13.22
C THR A 43 -4.05 -10.62 -13.84
N ALA A 44 -2.95 -11.14 -13.26
CA ALA A 44 -2.25 -12.31 -13.75
C ALA A 44 -3.11 -13.58 -13.73
N ASN A 45 -2.75 -14.55 -14.57
CA ASN A 45 -3.42 -15.86 -14.57
C ASN A 45 -3.29 -16.52 -13.18
N GLY A 46 -4.43 -16.87 -12.59
CA GLY A 46 -4.50 -17.48 -11.26
C GLY A 46 -4.84 -16.49 -10.12
N THR A 47 -4.88 -15.20 -10.40
CA THR A 47 -5.41 -14.22 -9.44
C THR A 47 -6.90 -14.53 -9.16
N PRO A 48 -7.33 -14.53 -7.89
CA PRO A 48 -8.73 -14.73 -7.54
C PRO A 48 -9.66 -13.76 -8.30
N PRO A 49 -10.75 -14.24 -8.92
CA PRO A 49 -11.65 -13.37 -9.69
C PRO A 49 -12.19 -12.17 -8.89
N GLN A 50 -12.32 -12.31 -7.59
CA GLN A 50 -12.75 -11.23 -6.70
C GLN A 50 -11.80 -10.03 -6.71
N ILE A 51 -10.50 -10.28 -6.71
CA ILE A 51 -9.48 -9.21 -6.80
C ILE A 51 -9.65 -8.46 -8.13
N VAL A 52 -9.74 -9.20 -9.24
CA VAL A 52 -9.88 -8.62 -10.58
C VAL A 52 -11.15 -7.79 -10.69
N ASN A 53 -12.30 -8.35 -10.27
CA ASN A 53 -13.59 -7.66 -10.34
C ASN A 53 -13.61 -6.37 -9.49
N ASN A 54 -13.05 -6.43 -8.29
CA ASN A 54 -12.98 -5.25 -7.40
C ASN A 54 -12.01 -4.20 -7.91
N LEU A 55 -10.89 -4.62 -8.51
CA LEU A 55 -9.96 -3.71 -9.18
C LEU A 55 -10.65 -2.98 -10.34
N GLU A 56 -11.33 -3.70 -11.22
CA GLU A 56 -12.07 -3.12 -12.35
C GLU A 56 -13.13 -2.14 -11.86
N LEU A 57 -13.90 -2.49 -10.83
CA LEU A 57 -14.91 -1.62 -10.22
C LEU A 57 -14.29 -0.29 -9.73
N LEU A 58 -13.15 -0.35 -9.04
CA LEU A 58 -12.47 0.84 -8.53
C LEU A 58 -11.80 1.66 -9.65
N MET A 59 -11.40 1.02 -10.75
CA MET A 59 -10.92 1.71 -11.95
C MET A 59 -12.07 2.41 -12.68
N GLU A 60 -13.24 1.79 -12.83
CA GLU A 60 -14.44 2.42 -13.39
C GLU A 60 -14.87 3.64 -12.58
N LYS A 61 -14.81 3.58 -11.25
CA LYS A 61 -15.03 4.70 -10.33
C LYS A 61 -13.92 5.77 -10.43
N LYS A 62 -12.83 5.52 -11.16
CA LYS A 62 -11.63 6.37 -11.23
C LYS A 62 -10.91 6.55 -9.89
N PHE A 63 -11.18 5.68 -8.93
CA PHE A 63 -10.50 5.64 -7.65
C PHE A 63 -9.09 5.04 -7.79
N ILE A 64 -8.95 3.96 -8.55
CA ILE A 64 -7.64 3.41 -8.94
C ILE A 64 -7.31 3.85 -10.36
N LYS A 65 -6.06 4.30 -10.56
CA LYS A 65 -5.51 4.68 -11.87
C LYS A 65 -4.20 3.96 -12.11
N VAL A 66 -4.09 3.33 -13.27
CA VAL A 66 -2.83 2.73 -13.72
C VAL A 66 -1.92 3.82 -14.30
N HIS A 67 -0.65 3.78 -13.95
CA HIS A 67 0.38 4.66 -14.47
C HIS A 67 1.51 3.83 -15.09
N ASP A 68 1.72 4.03 -16.37
CA ASP A 68 2.84 3.44 -17.10
C ASP A 68 4.08 4.33 -17.00
N ILE A 69 5.22 3.75 -16.62
CA ILE A 69 6.48 4.47 -16.48
C ILE A 69 7.17 4.54 -17.84
N ASP A 70 7.21 5.73 -18.44
CA ASP A 70 7.94 5.94 -19.68
C ASP A 70 9.45 5.72 -19.47
N LEU A 71 10.08 4.93 -20.34
CA LEU A 71 11.50 4.60 -20.30
C LEU A 71 12.44 5.83 -20.31
N ARG A 72 11.96 7.00 -20.74
CA ARG A 72 12.72 8.25 -20.81
C ARG A 72 12.39 9.21 -19.66
N SER A 73 11.51 8.80 -18.74
CA SER A 73 11.08 9.63 -17.63
C SER A 73 12.10 9.64 -16.47
N SER A 74 11.99 10.63 -15.59
CA SER A 74 12.72 10.62 -14.32
C SER A 74 12.27 9.48 -13.40
N GLU A 75 11.04 9.03 -13.53
CA GLU A 75 10.47 7.91 -12.78
C GLU A 75 11.19 6.59 -13.14
N HIS A 76 11.52 6.40 -14.43
CA HIS A 76 12.31 5.24 -14.86
C HIS A 76 13.74 5.27 -14.30
N GLN A 77 14.35 6.44 -14.21
CA GLN A 77 15.67 6.59 -13.58
C GLN A 77 15.61 6.18 -12.10
N TRP A 78 14.58 6.61 -11.37
CA TRP A 78 14.34 6.19 -9.99
C TRP A 78 14.14 4.68 -9.88
N TYR A 79 13.39 4.09 -10.81
CA TYR A 79 13.17 2.65 -10.84
C TYR A 79 14.50 1.88 -10.99
N ASP A 80 15.36 2.30 -11.90
CA ASP A 80 16.68 1.68 -12.11
C ASP A 80 17.60 1.87 -10.89
N GLU A 81 17.61 3.05 -10.29
CA GLU A 81 18.40 3.34 -9.08
C GLU A 81 17.93 2.48 -7.89
N ILE A 82 16.64 2.38 -7.65
CA ILE A 82 16.06 1.56 -6.57
C ILE A 82 16.46 0.09 -6.75
N ARG A 83 16.31 -0.46 -7.94
CA ARG A 83 16.67 -1.85 -8.24
C ARG A 83 18.16 -2.12 -8.04
N ALA A 84 19.01 -1.24 -8.56
CA ALA A 84 20.46 -1.38 -8.42
C ALA A 84 20.88 -1.30 -6.94
N GLU A 85 20.36 -0.35 -6.18
CA GLU A 85 20.68 -0.17 -4.77
C GLU A 85 20.16 -1.34 -3.92
N TYR A 86 18.93 -1.80 -4.18
CA TYR A 86 18.38 -2.96 -3.48
C TYR A 86 19.21 -4.20 -3.74
N HIS A 87 19.58 -4.45 -5.00
CA HIS A 87 20.43 -5.60 -5.34
C HIS A 87 21.81 -5.54 -4.66
N MET A 88 22.42 -4.35 -4.58
CA MET A 88 23.68 -4.18 -3.85
C MET A 88 23.54 -4.47 -2.34
N ASN A 89 22.42 -4.12 -1.74
CA ASN A 89 22.19 -4.28 -0.30
C ASN A 89 21.75 -5.70 0.09
N LYS A 90 20.95 -6.35 -0.74
CA LYS A 90 20.30 -7.65 -0.42
C LYS A 90 20.87 -8.84 -1.18
N GLY A 91 21.54 -8.60 -2.33
CA GLY A 91 22.11 -9.67 -3.17
C GLY A 91 21.11 -10.37 -4.11
N PHE A 92 19.86 -9.92 -4.15
CA PHE A 92 18.81 -10.41 -5.04
C PHE A 92 17.92 -9.24 -5.52
N PRO A 93 17.16 -9.41 -6.61
CA PRO A 93 16.31 -8.32 -7.12
C PRO A 93 15.11 -8.05 -6.21
N ILE A 94 14.69 -6.80 -6.14
CA ILE A 94 13.40 -6.40 -5.56
C ILE A 94 12.25 -6.80 -6.49
N GLY A 95 11.04 -6.96 -5.95
CA GLY A 95 9.81 -7.12 -6.72
C GLY A 95 9.57 -5.94 -7.67
N GLU A 96 9.00 -6.21 -8.83
CA GLU A 96 8.83 -5.19 -9.85
C GLU A 96 7.76 -4.17 -9.44
N GLY A 97 6.67 -4.65 -8.85
CA GLY A 97 5.59 -3.81 -8.33
C GLY A 97 6.07 -2.84 -7.25
N GLU A 98 6.82 -3.32 -6.24
CA GLU A 98 7.38 -2.49 -5.17
C GLU A 98 8.37 -1.45 -5.71
N ALA A 99 9.27 -1.86 -6.62
CA ALA A 99 10.25 -0.96 -7.21
C ALA A 99 9.58 0.18 -7.98
N GLN A 100 8.59 -0.14 -8.82
CA GLN A 100 7.85 0.85 -9.59
C GLN A 100 6.98 1.74 -8.69
N ALA A 101 6.30 1.19 -7.67
CA ALA A 101 5.51 1.99 -6.73
C ALA A 101 6.38 3.02 -5.99
N MET A 102 7.58 2.63 -5.53
CA MET A 102 8.53 3.56 -4.92
C MET A 102 9.08 4.59 -5.92
N ALA A 103 9.38 4.18 -7.16
CA ALA A 103 9.86 5.06 -8.21
C ALA A 103 8.84 6.16 -8.57
N LEU A 104 7.55 5.88 -8.40
CA LEU A 104 6.50 6.87 -8.50
C LEU A 104 6.35 7.71 -7.23
N ALA A 105 6.41 7.10 -6.06
CA ALA A 105 6.12 7.78 -4.79
C ALA A 105 7.22 8.77 -4.40
N ILE A 106 8.50 8.40 -4.53
CA ILE A 106 9.64 9.20 -4.06
C ILE A 106 9.73 10.56 -4.77
N PRO A 107 9.86 10.64 -6.10
CA PRO A 107 10.01 11.92 -6.77
C PRO A 107 8.75 12.81 -6.69
N ASN A 108 7.59 12.22 -6.52
CA ASN A 108 6.32 12.95 -6.40
C ASN A 108 6.01 13.41 -4.97
N GLY A 109 6.86 13.11 -3.97
CA GLY A 109 6.58 13.42 -2.57
C GLY A 109 5.28 12.76 -2.08
N GLY A 110 4.95 11.60 -2.67
CA GLY A 110 3.71 10.87 -2.44
C GLY A 110 3.75 10.01 -1.18
N ILE A 111 2.78 9.11 -1.08
CA ILE A 111 2.63 8.12 -0.02
C ILE A 111 2.74 6.75 -0.65
N LEU A 112 3.52 5.86 -0.06
CA LEU A 112 3.58 4.46 -0.47
C LEU A 112 2.56 3.64 0.32
N ALA A 113 1.72 2.86 -0.35
CA ALA A 113 0.86 1.86 0.29
C ALA A 113 1.45 0.47 0.05
N SER A 114 2.04 -0.13 1.10
CA SER A 114 2.75 -1.41 1.00
C SER A 114 2.72 -2.16 2.33
N ASN A 115 2.59 -3.50 2.26
CA ASN A 115 2.74 -4.40 3.41
C ASN A 115 4.12 -5.08 3.45
N ASN A 116 4.90 -4.99 2.38
CA ASN A 116 6.20 -5.67 2.27
C ASN A 116 7.33 -4.84 2.89
N LEU A 117 7.26 -4.66 4.22
CA LEU A 117 8.25 -3.87 4.97
C LEU A 117 9.68 -4.37 4.77
N SER A 118 9.89 -5.67 4.56
CA SER A 118 11.24 -6.23 4.35
C SER A 118 11.93 -5.66 3.12
N ASP A 119 11.19 -5.23 2.13
CA ASP A 119 11.69 -4.73 0.86
C ASP A 119 11.68 -3.21 0.78
N VAL A 120 10.68 -2.55 1.40
CA VAL A 120 10.53 -1.11 1.26
C VAL A 120 11.12 -0.29 2.42
N ASP A 121 11.30 -0.87 3.61
CA ASP A 121 11.67 -0.14 4.84
C ASP A 121 12.96 0.67 4.71
N TYR A 122 13.98 0.12 4.04
CA TYR A 122 15.22 0.84 3.78
C TYR A 122 14.98 2.15 3.01
N PHE A 123 14.18 2.12 1.95
CA PHE A 123 13.87 3.29 1.12
C PHE A 123 12.90 4.24 1.80
N VAL A 124 11.92 3.71 2.53
CA VAL A 124 10.99 4.49 3.38
C VAL A 124 11.77 5.36 4.36
N ASN A 125 12.75 4.77 5.05
CA ASN A 125 13.61 5.50 5.99
C ASN A 125 14.55 6.48 5.28
N LYS A 126 15.23 6.05 4.22
CA LYS A 126 16.20 6.86 3.47
C LYS A 126 15.58 8.12 2.87
N TYR A 127 14.40 8.00 2.29
CA TYR A 127 13.71 9.09 1.60
C TYR A 127 12.60 9.74 2.44
N HIS A 128 12.45 9.34 3.71
CA HIS A 128 11.36 9.78 4.58
C HIS A 128 9.99 9.67 3.92
N LEU A 129 9.78 8.57 3.19
CA LEU A 129 8.56 8.32 2.45
C LEU A 129 7.42 7.97 3.43
N PRO A 130 6.26 8.65 3.39
CA PRO A 130 5.12 8.24 4.19
C PRO A 130 4.64 6.85 3.76
N LEU A 131 4.36 5.99 4.72
CA LEU A 131 3.94 4.62 4.47
C LEU A 131 2.53 4.35 5.01
N LEU A 132 1.71 3.70 4.20
CA LEU A 132 0.42 3.12 4.58
C LEU A 132 0.52 1.60 4.50
N THR A 133 0.42 0.93 5.63
CA THR A 133 0.22 -0.52 5.69
C THR A 133 -1.25 -0.84 5.88
N SER A 134 -1.68 -2.07 5.57
CA SER A 134 -3.04 -2.51 5.88
C SER A 134 -3.38 -2.37 7.37
N ALA A 135 -2.41 -2.68 8.24
CA ALA A 135 -2.57 -2.50 9.68
C ALA A 135 -2.82 -1.03 10.06
N PHE A 136 -2.05 -0.10 9.48
CA PHE A 136 -2.20 1.33 9.75
C PHE A 136 -3.53 1.86 9.22
N ILE A 137 -3.97 1.42 8.03
CA ILE A 137 -5.27 1.78 7.45
C ILE A 137 -6.42 1.36 8.38
N ILE A 138 -6.40 0.13 8.92
CA ILE A 138 -7.42 -0.36 9.86
C ILE A 138 -7.40 0.48 11.14
N GLY A 139 -6.23 0.75 11.72
CA GLY A 139 -6.12 1.58 12.93
C GLY A 139 -6.66 3.00 12.74
N VAL A 140 -6.32 3.64 11.63
CA VAL A 140 -6.85 4.98 11.29
C VAL A 140 -8.35 4.93 11.07
N SER A 141 -8.90 3.85 10.51
CA SER A 141 -10.35 3.71 10.30
C SER A 141 -11.13 3.70 11.61
N VAL A 142 -10.54 3.15 12.69
CA VAL A 142 -11.12 3.24 14.04
C VAL A 142 -11.07 4.67 14.58
N ASP A 143 -9.92 5.34 14.47
CA ASP A 143 -9.76 6.73 14.93
C ASP A 143 -10.68 7.74 14.20
N LYS A 144 -11.11 7.39 13.00
CA LYS A 144 -12.01 8.21 12.17
C LYS A 144 -13.47 7.79 12.27
N ASP A 145 -13.80 6.85 13.14
CA ASP A 145 -15.16 6.29 13.30
C ASP A 145 -15.72 5.66 12.01
N TYR A 146 -14.84 5.20 11.09
CA TYR A 146 -15.24 4.41 9.91
C TYR A 146 -15.43 2.92 10.23
N LEU A 147 -14.77 2.45 11.28
CA LEU A 147 -14.97 1.14 11.90
C LEU A 147 -15.11 1.31 13.40
N SER A 148 -16.00 0.53 14.02
CA SER A 148 -15.90 0.27 15.45
C SER A 148 -14.68 -0.62 15.76
N TYR A 149 -14.28 -0.67 17.01
CA TYR A 149 -13.18 -1.55 17.44
C TYR A 149 -13.44 -3.01 17.08
N ASP A 150 -14.67 -3.51 17.33
CA ASP A 150 -15.07 -4.89 17.04
C ASP A 150 -15.04 -5.21 15.54
N GLU A 151 -15.48 -4.28 14.69
CA GLU A 151 -15.39 -4.42 13.23
C GLU A 151 -13.94 -4.45 12.73
N ALA A 152 -13.08 -3.61 13.32
CA ALA A 152 -11.66 -3.61 12.99
C ALA A 152 -10.98 -4.93 13.39
N GLU A 153 -11.30 -5.47 14.56
CA GLU A 153 -10.82 -6.78 14.99
C GLU A 153 -11.29 -7.90 14.06
N LEU A 154 -12.56 -7.88 13.64
CA LEU A 154 -13.09 -8.83 12.66
C LEU A 154 -12.39 -8.72 11.31
N THR A 155 -12.15 -7.51 10.82
CA THR A 155 -11.41 -7.28 9.56
C THR A 155 -9.96 -7.78 9.68
N TRP A 156 -9.32 -7.54 10.82
CA TRP A 156 -7.99 -8.06 11.11
C TRP A 156 -7.94 -9.59 11.09
N GLN A 157 -8.88 -10.25 11.77
CA GLN A 157 -9.00 -11.70 11.77
C GLN A 157 -9.26 -12.27 10.37
N LYS A 158 -10.08 -11.60 9.54
CA LYS A 158 -10.24 -11.99 8.14
C LYS A 158 -8.91 -11.94 7.37
N MET A 159 -8.08 -10.91 7.58
CA MET A 159 -6.76 -10.81 6.96
C MET A 159 -5.85 -11.96 7.39
N GLU A 160 -5.73 -12.23 8.69
CA GLU A 160 -4.91 -13.33 9.22
C GLU A 160 -5.37 -14.70 8.71
N ASN A 161 -6.68 -14.96 8.71
CA ASN A 161 -7.26 -16.22 8.23
C ASN A 161 -6.99 -16.45 6.73
N ASN A 162 -6.81 -15.39 5.97
CA ASN A 162 -6.45 -15.42 4.55
C ASN A 162 -4.94 -15.27 4.30
N ARG A 163 -4.11 -15.49 5.35
CA ARG A 163 -2.64 -15.49 5.29
C ARG A 163 -2.04 -14.14 4.90
N ILE A 164 -2.78 -13.06 5.05
CA ILE A 164 -2.25 -11.71 4.93
C ILE A 164 -1.43 -11.44 6.19
N ARG A 165 -0.19 -11.01 6.01
CA ARG A 165 0.74 -10.81 7.13
C ARG A 165 0.37 -9.57 7.92
N MET A 166 -0.08 -9.76 9.16
CA MET A 166 -0.41 -8.71 10.10
C MET A 166 0.59 -8.67 11.27
N PRO A 167 0.86 -7.50 11.86
CA PRO A 167 1.82 -7.35 12.96
C PRO A 167 1.21 -7.73 14.32
N GLY A 168 1.03 -9.02 14.60
CA GLY A 168 0.44 -9.53 15.84
C GLY A 168 -1.10 -9.39 15.88
N SER A 169 -1.70 -9.44 17.09
CA SER A 169 -3.15 -9.22 17.24
C SER A 169 -3.52 -7.74 17.04
N PHE A 170 -4.78 -7.49 16.68
CA PHE A 170 -5.29 -6.12 16.52
C PHE A 170 -5.12 -5.30 17.81
N GLU A 171 -5.51 -5.84 18.96
CA GLU A 171 -5.35 -5.20 20.25
C GLU A 171 -3.89 -4.78 20.50
N SER A 172 -2.94 -5.73 20.35
CA SER A 172 -1.51 -5.45 20.58
C SER A 172 -0.96 -4.39 19.62
N TYR A 173 -1.40 -4.40 18.37
CA TYR A 173 -1.00 -3.39 17.39
C TYR A 173 -1.60 -2.02 17.72
N TYR A 174 -2.90 -1.96 17.94
CA TYR A 174 -3.64 -0.71 18.15
C TYR A 174 -3.20 0.03 19.42
N GLU A 175 -2.99 -0.69 20.51
CA GLU A 175 -2.54 -0.11 21.78
C GLU A 175 -1.03 0.22 21.82
N GLY A 176 -0.23 -0.39 20.95
CA GLY A 176 1.23 -0.27 20.99
C GLY A 176 1.85 0.38 19.75
N GLN A 177 1.90 -0.34 18.63
CA GLN A 177 2.61 0.07 17.42
C GLN A 177 1.86 1.18 16.66
N TYR A 178 0.53 1.11 16.59
CA TYR A 178 -0.29 2.10 15.88
C TYR A 178 -0.02 3.54 16.32
N LEU A 179 0.13 3.79 17.62
CA LEU A 179 0.41 5.14 18.13
C LEU A 179 1.78 5.67 17.66
N LYS A 180 2.74 4.78 17.42
CA LYS A 180 4.05 5.12 16.86
C LYS A 180 3.91 5.45 15.38
N ASP A 181 3.22 4.59 14.62
CA ASP A 181 2.97 4.77 13.20
C ASP A 181 2.17 6.07 12.96
N LEU A 182 1.17 6.35 13.79
CA LEU A 182 0.39 7.59 13.73
C LEU A 182 1.26 8.83 13.97
N LYS A 183 2.19 8.77 14.92
CA LYS A 183 3.13 9.86 15.21
C LYS A 183 4.11 10.06 14.05
N GLU A 184 4.58 8.99 13.44
CA GLU A 184 5.57 9.00 12.38
C GLU A 184 4.96 9.37 11.03
N TYR A 185 3.89 8.71 10.63
CA TYR A 185 3.27 8.82 9.31
C TYR A 185 2.01 9.69 9.30
N GLY A 186 1.23 9.74 10.37
CA GLY A 186 -0.07 10.39 10.41
C GLY A 186 -0.04 11.86 9.96
N LYS A 187 0.94 12.64 10.40
CA LYS A 187 1.13 14.04 9.96
C LYS A 187 1.56 14.15 8.50
N ARG A 188 2.29 13.15 7.98
CA ARG A 188 2.82 13.15 6.62
C ARG A 188 1.78 12.68 5.62
N VAL A 189 0.87 11.83 6.08
CA VAL A 189 -0.26 11.30 5.30
C VAL A 189 -1.46 12.25 5.36
N SER A 190 -1.47 13.22 6.29
CA SER A 190 -2.58 14.16 6.54
C SER A 190 -3.91 13.46 6.87
N ILE A 191 -3.81 12.33 7.57
CA ILE A 191 -4.95 11.55 8.08
C ILE A 191 -5.29 11.98 9.49
#